data_bac5a1028216cc57725c1a4ddf0b7b54
#
_entry.id   bac5a1028216cc57725c1a4ddf0b7b54
#
_cell.length_a   1.000
_cell.length_b   1.000
_cell.length_c   1.000
_cell.angle_alpha   90.00
_cell.angle_beta   90.00
_cell.angle_gamma   90.00
#
_symmetry.space_group_name_H-M   'P 1'
#
loop_
_entity.id
_entity.type
_entity.pdbx_description
1 polymer ?
#
loop_
_entity_poly.entity_id
_entity_poly.type
_entity_poly.pdbx_seq_one_letter_code
_entity_poly.pdbx_strand_id
1 'polypeptide(L)' 'MREFNVSALLEGYRITDEVMAVSVQHAIKVMKSKYRNARNVYVFN' A
#
# COMPACT_ATOMS: atom_id res chain seq x y z
N MET A 1 -4.07 -10.11 -12.32
CA MET A 1 -3.62 -9.49 -11.07
C MET A 1 -2.13 -9.52 -10.97
N ARG A 2 -1.56 -8.47 -10.43
CA ARG A 2 -0.12 -8.35 -10.26
C ARG A 2 0.19 -8.09 -8.80
N GLU A 3 1.42 -8.44 -8.42
CA GLU A 3 1.91 -8.15 -7.07
C GLU A 3 2.59 -6.79 -7.07
N PHE A 4 2.22 -5.96 -6.10
CA PHE A 4 2.81 -4.63 -5.94
C PHE A 4 3.43 -4.53 -4.55
N ASN A 5 4.58 -3.88 -4.48
CA ASN A 5 5.18 -3.53 -3.21
C ASN A 5 4.74 -2.11 -2.86
N VAL A 6 4.01 -1.99 -1.77
CA VAL A 6 3.39 -0.73 -1.36
C VAL A 6 3.99 -0.29 -0.04
N SER A 7 4.34 0.98 0.02
CA SER A 7 4.88 1.59 1.23
C SER A 7 3.88 2.57 1.81
N ALA A 8 3.82 2.64 3.11
CA ALA A 8 2.94 3.56 3.80
C ALA A 8 3.55 4.00 5.11
N LEU A 9 3.14 5.18 5.56
CA LEU A 9 3.53 5.70 6.87
C LEU A 9 2.42 5.38 7.85
N LEU A 10 2.75 4.66 8.90
CA LEU A 10 1.78 4.24 9.90
C LEU A 10 2.28 4.62 11.28
N GLU A 11 1.58 5.55 11.92
CA GLU A 11 1.88 5.97 13.30
C GLU A 11 3.34 6.34 13.50
N GLY A 12 3.88 7.10 12.55
CA GLY A 12 5.22 7.64 12.68
C GLY A 12 6.33 6.77 12.13
N TYR A 13 6.04 5.59 11.65
CA TYR A 13 7.07 4.77 11.02
C TYR A 13 6.55 4.18 9.71
N ARG A 14 7.50 3.80 8.86
CA ARG A 14 7.17 3.33 7.52
C ARG A 14 7.06 1.82 7.50
N ILE A 15 6.02 1.36 6.82
CA ILE A 15 5.81 -0.07 6.63
C ILE A 15 5.79 -0.36 5.14
N THR A 16 6.03 -1.62 4.80
CA THR A 16 5.98 -2.11 3.43
C THR A 16 5.22 -3.42 3.41
N ASP A 17 4.38 -3.59 2.39
CA ASP A 17 3.59 -4.81 2.26
C ASP A 17 3.47 -5.16 0.78
N GLU A 18 3.24 -6.44 0.50
CA GLU A 18 2.99 -6.92 -0.84
C GLU A 18 1.49 -7.06 -1.03
N VAL A 19 0.99 -6.47 -2.11
CA VAL A 19 -0.44 -6.41 -2.37
C VAL A 19 -0.70 -6.94 -3.78
N MET A 20 -1.67 -7.85 -3.90
CA MET A 20 -2.15 -8.32 -5.20
C MET A 20 -3.26 -7.41 -5.66
N ALA A 21 -3.12 -6.83 -6.85
CA ALA A 21 -4.09 -5.89 -7.36
C ALA A 21 -4.06 -5.83 -8.87
N VAL A 22 -5.08 -5.24 -9.46
CA VAL A 22 -5.17 -5.11 -10.92
C VAL A 22 -4.46 -3.87 -11.44
N SER A 23 -4.20 -2.90 -10.57
CA SER A 23 -3.54 -1.66 -10.96
C SER A 23 -2.88 -1.02 -9.75
N VAL A 24 -2.02 -0.02 -10.01
CA VAL A 24 -1.37 0.74 -8.94
C VAL A 24 -2.41 1.38 -8.02
N GLN A 25 -3.43 1.99 -8.61
CA GLN A 25 -4.46 2.66 -7.82
C GLN A 25 -5.23 1.67 -6.95
N HIS A 26 -5.50 0.50 -7.50
CA HIS A 26 -6.17 -0.55 -6.74
C HIS A 26 -5.29 -1.02 -5.58
N ALA A 27 -4.00 -1.17 -5.84
CA ALA A 27 -3.06 -1.58 -4.79
C ALA A 27 -3.06 -0.59 -3.62
N ILE A 28 -3.09 0.70 -3.94
CA ILE A 28 -3.13 1.74 -2.91
C ILE A 28 -4.42 1.64 -2.11
N LYS A 29 -5.54 1.41 -2.77
CA LYS A 29 -6.81 1.24 -2.07
C LYS A 29 -6.79 0.03 -1.14
N VAL A 30 -6.23 -1.09 -1.60
CA VAL A 30 -6.14 -2.28 -0.78
C VAL A 30 -5.28 -2.00 0.45
N MET A 31 -4.16 -1.31 0.26
CA MET A 31 -3.27 -0.98 1.37
C MET A 31 -3.98 -0.11 2.40
N LYS A 32 -4.72 0.90 1.94
CA LYS A 32 -5.45 1.79 2.85
C LYS A 32 -6.57 1.05 3.58
N SER A 33 -7.12 0.03 2.96
CA SER A 33 -8.15 -0.78 3.59
C SER A 33 -7.56 -1.68 4.68
N LYS A 34 -6.35 -2.19 4.44
CA LYS A 34 -5.68 -3.04 5.43
C LYS A 34 -5.17 -2.22 6.62
N TYR A 35 -4.66 -1.03 6.36
CA TYR A 35 -4.08 -0.16 7.39
C TYR A 35 -4.81 1.17 7.33
N ARG A 36 -5.86 1.28 8.11
CA ARG A 36 -6.82 2.38 7.99
C ARG A 36 -6.21 3.74 8.34
N ASN A 37 -5.18 3.76 9.14
CA ASN A 37 -4.49 5.00 9.51
C ASN A 37 -3.26 5.28 8.66
N ALA A 38 -3.08 4.53 7.58
CA ALA A 38 -1.90 4.69 6.74
C ALA A 38 -1.92 6.03 5.99
N ARG A 39 -0.74 6.63 5.87
CA ARG A 39 -0.53 7.88 5.16
C ARG A 39 0.61 7.72 4.16
N ASN A 40 0.66 8.64 3.20
CA ASN A 40 1.73 8.66 2.19
C ASN A 40 1.91 7.27 1.56
N VAL A 41 0.79 6.70 1.12
CA VAL A 41 0.78 5.38 0.53
C VAL A 41 1.23 5.48 -0.92
N TYR A 42 2.23 4.68 -1.30
CA TYR A 42 2.69 4.65 -2.68
C TYR A 42 3.24 3.28 -3.04
N VAL A 43 3.24 3.01 -4.34
CA VAL A 43 3.80 1.78 -4.90
C VAL A 43 5.21 2.08 -5.36
N PHE A 44 6.19 1.23 -5.02
CA PHE A 44 7.57 1.50 -5.36
C PHE A 44 8.21 0.42 -6.25
N ASN A 45 7.40 -0.45 -6.81
CA ASN A 45 7.96 -1.33 -7.84
C ASN A 45 6.98 -1.64 -8.94
#